data_adca015b496e37484c21911140de862e
#
_entry.id   adca015b496e37484c21911140de862e
#
_cell.length_a   1.000
_cell.length_b   1.000
_cell.length_c   1.000
_cell.angle_alpha   90.00
_cell.angle_beta   90.00
_cell.angle_gamma   90.00
#
_symmetry.space_group_name_H-M   'P 1'
#
loop_
_entity.id
_entity.type
_entity.pdbx_description
1 polymer ?
#
loop_
_entity_poly.entity_id
_entity_poly.type
_entity_poly.pdbx_seq_one_letter_code
_entity_poly.pdbx_strand_id
1 'polypeptide(L)'
;MNLTGKLIGALIGLFIFRNPWGAIFGMAIGHMWDSGMMHMPHLNAGAPSSFIAPLFGLAGAIAKSDGRVSEPEIAATENLMERMQLSQQQRADAISSFNAGKQPDFRTTSVIADLKTWAGGRRDLAFLLLDMLLDIVYAEGAPLQTDKMRIVRKLCWSLNVDERELSALAAMKGYGYAYQRGQQTYGNRYGYGSSGSQHHEQASRTDPVGKDPYAILGLTPDASEREIKRAYRKLISQHHPDKLGDVPDELKRRAEERARDINTAYEKIQSQRGFK
;
A
#
# COMPACT_ATOMS: atom_id res chain seq x y z
N MET A 1 -0.07 1.90 44.13
CA MET A 1 -0.39 3.29 43.78
C MET A 1 0.94 4.03 43.64
N ASN A 2 1.36 4.33 42.41
CA ASN A 2 2.62 5.04 42.19
C ASN A 2 2.42 6.52 42.52
N LEU A 3 3.12 7.01 43.55
CA LEU A 3 3.08 8.41 43.98
C LEU A 3 4.15 9.27 43.31
N THR A 4 5.02 8.65 42.54
CA THR A 4 6.21 9.28 41.95
C THR A 4 5.89 10.43 41.00
N GLY A 5 4.91 10.26 40.11
CA GLY A 5 4.51 11.33 39.17
C GLY A 5 3.86 12.51 39.84
N LYS A 6 3.05 12.27 40.90
CA LYS A 6 2.40 13.36 41.69
C LYS A 6 3.42 14.22 42.40
N LEU A 7 4.46 13.61 43.00
CA LEU A 7 5.50 14.33 43.73
C LEU A 7 6.41 15.13 42.78
N ILE A 8 6.81 14.52 41.67
CA ILE A 8 7.62 15.18 40.65
C ILE A 8 6.83 16.33 40.00
N GLY A 9 5.56 16.10 39.64
CA GLY A 9 4.70 17.13 39.08
C GLY A 9 4.51 18.32 40.04
N ALA A 10 4.27 18.07 41.33
CA ALA A 10 4.14 19.11 42.34
C ALA A 10 5.41 19.95 42.50
N LEU A 11 6.59 19.32 42.53
CA LEU A 11 7.89 20.01 42.60
C LEU A 11 8.17 20.89 41.38
N ILE A 12 7.90 20.36 40.19
CA ILE A 12 8.09 21.10 38.93
C ILE A 12 7.10 22.28 38.88
N GLY A 13 5.84 22.05 39.24
CA GLY A 13 4.82 23.10 39.26
C GLY A 13 5.14 24.21 40.26
N LEU A 14 5.65 23.87 41.45
CA LEU A 14 6.08 24.83 42.45
C LEU A 14 7.29 25.67 41.96
N PHE A 15 8.22 25.02 41.26
CA PHE A 15 9.45 25.67 40.76
C PHE A 15 9.14 26.63 39.60
N ILE A 16 8.26 26.25 38.67
CA ILE A 16 7.93 27.06 37.48
C ILE A 16 7.05 28.25 37.86
N PHE A 17 6.01 28.01 38.65
CA PHE A 17 5.02 29.07 38.96
C PHE A 17 5.32 29.83 40.23
N ARG A 18 6.32 29.46 41.03
CA ARG A 18 6.73 30.11 42.29
C ARG A 18 5.55 30.48 43.22
N ASN A 19 4.46 29.70 43.15
CA ASN A 19 3.21 29.93 43.87
C ASN A 19 2.64 28.54 44.29
N PRO A 20 2.03 28.42 45.51
CA PRO A 20 1.42 27.15 45.97
C PRO A 20 0.38 26.57 45.00
N TRP A 21 -0.29 27.38 44.21
CA TRP A 21 -1.19 26.93 43.16
C TRP A 21 -0.50 26.15 42.04
N GLY A 22 0.75 26.45 41.73
CA GLY A 22 1.57 25.69 40.79
C GLY A 22 1.84 24.26 41.24
N ALA A 23 2.02 24.03 42.54
CA ALA A 23 2.17 22.69 43.11
C ALA A 23 0.90 21.85 42.94
N ILE A 24 -0.28 22.45 43.14
CA ILE A 24 -1.58 21.77 42.96
C ILE A 24 -1.80 21.41 41.48
N PHE A 25 -1.50 22.32 40.56
CA PHE A 25 -1.58 22.08 39.12
C PHE A 25 -0.56 21.00 38.68
N GLY A 26 0.66 21.09 39.14
CA GLY A 26 1.70 20.08 38.86
C GLY A 26 1.37 18.70 39.42
N MET A 27 0.74 18.63 40.60
CA MET A 27 0.26 17.39 41.20
C MET A 27 -0.91 16.80 40.41
N ALA A 28 -1.83 17.61 39.88
CA ALA A 28 -2.93 17.18 39.03
C ALA A 28 -2.43 16.58 37.70
N ILE A 29 -1.44 17.23 37.07
CA ILE A 29 -0.79 16.75 35.85
C ILE A 29 -0.01 15.44 36.15
N GLY A 30 0.72 15.38 37.26
CA GLY A 30 1.44 14.18 37.71
C GLY A 30 0.50 13.02 38.05
N HIS A 31 -0.72 13.32 38.55
CA HIS A 31 -1.75 12.33 38.78
C HIS A 31 -2.32 11.76 37.47
N MET A 32 -2.54 12.60 36.48
CA MET A 32 -2.96 12.16 35.14
C MET A 32 -1.90 11.27 34.48
N TRP A 33 -0.61 11.52 34.77
CA TRP A 33 0.47 10.65 34.33
C TRP A 33 0.47 9.30 35.05
N ASP A 34 0.36 9.31 36.38
CA ASP A 34 0.37 8.08 37.19
C ASP A 34 -0.89 7.22 37.00
N SER A 35 -2.02 7.83 36.63
CA SER A 35 -3.29 7.13 36.38
C SER A 35 -3.42 6.54 34.97
N GLY A 36 -2.37 6.72 34.11
CA GLY A 36 -2.43 6.26 32.72
C GLY A 36 -3.44 6.99 31.84
N MET A 37 -4.06 8.06 32.37
CA MET A 37 -5.04 8.85 31.64
C MET A 37 -4.39 9.78 30.61
N MET A 38 -3.09 10.07 30.74
CA MET A 38 -2.23 10.56 29.67
C MET A 38 -1.59 9.38 28.92
N HIS A 39 -2.40 8.57 28.28
CA HIS A 39 -1.95 8.03 27.02
C HIS A 39 -1.94 9.24 26.05
N MET A 40 -0.91 10.06 26.16
CA MET A 40 -0.48 10.79 24.98
C MET A 40 -0.20 9.71 23.95
N PRO A 41 -0.88 9.69 22.79
CA PRO A 41 -0.34 8.95 21.68
C PRO A 41 1.10 9.44 21.63
N HIS A 42 2.06 8.52 21.75
CA HIS A 42 3.46 8.85 21.61
C HIS A 42 3.53 9.65 20.33
N LEU A 43 3.77 10.96 20.44
CA LEU A 43 4.29 11.78 19.38
C LEU A 43 5.74 11.31 19.15
N ASN A 44 5.89 10.02 18.87
CA ASN A 44 6.97 9.55 18.06
C ASN A 44 6.73 10.22 16.72
N ALA A 45 7.54 11.23 16.45
CA ALA A 45 7.69 11.87 15.16
C ALA A 45 8.23 10.86 14.13
N GLY A 46 7.48 9.81 13.91
CA GLY A 46 7.66 8.78 12.91
C GLY A 46 6.28 8.28 12.60
N ALA A 47 5.69 8.75 11.54
CA ALA A 47 4.38 8.38 11.02
C ALA A 47 4.21 6.90 10.57
N PRO A 48 4.99 5.89 10.95
CA PRO A 48 4.86 4.57 10.34
C PRO A 48 3.94 3.61 11.07
N SER A 49 3.67 3.79 12.37
CA SER A 49 2.92 2.77 13.12
C SER A 49 1.40 2.86 12.95
N SER A 50 0.88 4.01 12.55
CA SER A 50 -0.56 4.22 12.46
C SER A 50 -1.24 3.54 11.25
N PHE A 51 -0.50 3.07 10.26
CA PHE A 51 -1.07 2.38 9.09
C PHE A 51 -1.04 0.84 9.20
N ILE A 52 -0.28 0.26 10.13
CA ILE A 52 -0.09 -1.19 10.24
C ILE A 52 -1.43 -1.89 10.51
N ALA A 53 -2.14 -1.49 11.55
CA ALA A 53 -3.42 -2.09 11.89
C ALA A 53 -4.46 -1.97 10.75
N PRO A 54 -4.72 -0.78 10.15
CA PRO A 54 -5.61 -0.67 9.02
C PRO A 54 -5.13 -1.43 7.77
N LEU A 55 -3.82 -1.49 7.49
CA LEU A 55 -3.29 -2.26 6.37
C LEU A 55 -3.60 -3.75 6.53
N PHE A 56 -3.26 -4.35 7.67
CA PHE A 56 -3.49 -5.78 7.90
C PHE A 56 -4.96 -6.11 8.09
N GLY A 57 -5.79 -5.21 8.63
CA GLY A 57 -7.24 -5.37 8.64
C GLY A 57 -7.82 -5.44 7.22
N LEU A 58 -7.38 -4.55 6.33
CA LEU A 58 -7.82 -4.57 4.94
C LEU A 58 -7.29 -5.81 4.19
N ALA A 59 -6.06 -6.24 4.48
CA ALA A 59 -5.48 -7.48 3.97
C ALA A 59 -6.33 -8.71 4.35
N GLY A 60 -6.77 -8.79 5.60
CA GLY A 60 -7.68 -9.86 6.07
C GLY A 60 -9.03 -9.85 5.36
N ALA A 61 -9.59 -8.66 5.12
CA ALA A 61 -10.84 -8.51 4.37
C ALA A 61 -10.68 -8.91 2.89
N ILE A 62 -9.56 -8.57 2.26
CA ILE A 62 -9.23 -8.98 0.89
C ILE A 62 -9.09 -10.50 0.81
N ALA A 63 -8.28 -11.10 1.69
CA ALA A 63 -8.05 -12.54 1.71
C ALA A 63 -9.33 -13.35 1.98
N LYS A 64 -10.29 -12.79 2.75
CA LYS A 64 -11.57 -13.46 3.07
C LYS A 64 -12.65 -13.22 2.03
N SER A 65 -12.47 -12.28 1.11
CA SER A 65 -13.54 -11.80 0.22
C SER A 65 -14.10 -12.84 -0.75
N ASP A 66 -13.35 -13.90 -1.04
CA ASP A 66 -13.77 -15.03 -1.86
C ASP A 66 -14.37 -16.21 -1.06
N GLY A 67 -14.52 -16.03 0.25
CA GLY A 67 -15.14 -16.99 1.17
C GLY A 67 -14.14 -17.79 2.02
N ARG A 68 -12.88 -17.91 1.62
CA ARG A 68 -11.83 -18.62 2.39
C ARG A 68 -10.51 -17.86 2.30
N VAL A 69 -9.69 -18.01 3.32
CA VAL A 69 -8.30 -17.55 3.30
C VAL A 69 -7.41 -18.73 2.95
N SER A 70 -6.59 -18.58 1.92
CA SER A 70 -5.70 -19.63 1.45
C SER A 70 -4.33 -19.59 2.16
N GLU A 71 -3.61 -20.71 2.13
CA GLU A 71 -2.23 -20.78 2.66
C GLU A 71 -1.27 -19.80 1.97
N PRO A 72 -1.30 -19.63 0.62
CA PRO A 72 -0.48 -18.62 -0.05
C PRO A 72 -0.74 -17.19 0.43
N GLU A 73 -1.99 -16.82 0.72
CA GLU A 73 -2.33 -15.48 1.24
C GLU A 73 -1.82 -15.27 2.66
N ILE A 74 -1.90 -16.32 3.50
CA ILE A 74 -1.31 -16.30 4.84
C ILE A 74 0.19 -16.11 4.74
N ALA A 75 0.87 -16.92 3.90
CA ALA A 75 2.30 -16.83 3.69
C ALA A 75 2.73 -15.45 3.14
N ALA A 76 1.97 -14.89 2.18
CA ALA A 76 2.23 -13.54 1.67
C ALA A 76 2.10 -12.47 2.76
N THR A 77 1.10 -12.62 3.65
CA THR A 77 0.89 -11.71 4.77
C THR A 77 2.01 -11.83 5.81
N GLU A 78 2.45 -13.02 6.14
CA GLU A 78 3.56 -13.26 7.06
C GLU A 78 4.88 -12.73 6.49
N ASN A 79 5.17 -13.00 5.23
CA ASN A 79 6.33 -12.45 4.53
C ASN A 79 6.32 -10.89 4.51
N LEU A 80 5.15 -10.29 4.41
CA LEU A 80 5.02 -8.83 4.50
C LEU A 80 5.39 -8.35 5.91
N MET A 81 4.91 -9.00 6.99
CA MET A 81 5.25 -8.67 8.37
C MET A 81 6.75 -8.81 8.64
N GLU A 82 7.40 -9.86 8.10
CA GLU A 82 8.84 -10.08 8.24
C GLU A 82 9.65 -9.00 7.53
N ARG A 83 9.31 -8.69 6.28
CA ARG A 83 9.99 -7.63 5.51
C ARG A 83 9.84 -6.26 6.13
N MET A 84 8.70 -5.99 6.77
CA MET A 84 8.47 -4.75 7.52
C MET A 84 9.23 -4.72 8.86
N GLN A 85 9.89 -5.81 9.25
CA GLN A 85 10.64 -5.94 10.51
C GLN A 85 9.82 -5.48 11.72
N LEU A 86 8.56 -5.88 11.76
CA LEU A 86 7.66 -5.51 12.85
C LEU A 86 8.17 -6.05 14.19
N SER A 87 8.15 -5.20 15.22
CA SER A 87 8.38 -5.65 16.59
C SER A 87 7.36 -6.71 17.00
N GLN A 88 7.65 -7.47 18.05
CA GLN A 88 6.73 -8.51 18.53
C GLN A 88 5.33 -7.96 18.81
N GLN A 89 5.22 -6.77 19.39
CA GLN A 89 3.94 -6.12 19.66
C GLN A 89 3.22 -5.73 18.35
N GLN A 90 3.93 -5.09 17.43
CA GLN A 90 3.37 -4.70 16.13
C GLN A 90 2.93 -5.92 15.31
N ARG A 91 3.67 -7.04 15.39
CA ARG A 91 3.27 -8.29 14.73
C ARG A 91 1.99 -8.86 15.36
N ALA A 92 1.88 -8.84 16.68
CA ALA A 92 0.65 -9.28 17.37
C ALA A 92 -0.55 -8.42 16.98
N ASP A 93 -0.38 -7.10 16.91
CA ASP A 93 -1.41 -6.15 16.48
C ASP A 93 -1.81 -6.36 15.01
N ALA A 94 -0.84 -6.62 14.14
CA ALA A 94 -1.06 -6.93 12.72
C ALA A 94 -1.87 -8.23 12.54
N ILE A 95 -1.51 -9.30 13.27
CA ILE A 95 -2.24 -10.58 13.26
C ILE A 95 -3.67 -10.39 13.79
N SER A 96 -3.83 -9.65 14.89
CA SER A 96 -5.14 -9.33 15.45
C SER A 96 -6.01 -8.58 14.44
N SER A 97 -5.44 -7.56 13.79
CA SER A 97 -6.13 -6.76 12.77
C SER A 97 -6.50 -7.59 11.54
N PHE A 98 -5.60 -8.45 11.06
CA PHE A 98 -5.87 -9.37 9.97
C PHE A 98 -7.04 -10.32 10.30
N ASN A 99 -7.06 -10.85 11.53
CA ASN A 99 -8.14 -11.71 11.99
C ASN A 99 -9.47 -10.95 12.14
N ALA A 100 -9.43 -9.70 12.59
CA ALA A 100 -10.61 -8.83 12.60
C ALA A 100 -11.13 -8.57 11.19
N GLY A 101 -10.23 -8.35 10.22
CA GLY A 101 -10.56 -8.13 8.82
C GLY A 101 -11.33 -9.29 8.17
N LYS A 102 -11.16 -10.52 8.66
CA LYS A 102 -11.87 -11.71 8.17
C LYS A 102 -13.33 -11.81 8.65
N GLN A 103 -13.73 -10.99 9.60
CA GLN A 103 -15.07 -11.06 10.18
C GLN A 103 -16.13 -10.46 9.24
N PRO A 104 -17.35 -11.01 9.19
CA PRO A 104 -18.40 -10.54 8.28
C PRO A 104 -18.85 -9.09 8.53
N ASP A 105 -18.74 -8.62 9.75
CA ASP A 105 -19.11 -7.27 10.20
C ASP A 105 -17.98 -6.24 10.06
N PHE A 106 -16.83 -6.66 9.51
CA PHE A 106 -15.67 -5.78 9.34
C PHE A 106 -15.96 -4.65 8.36
N ARG A 107 -15.78 -3.41 8.83
CA ARG A 107 -16.06 -2.20 8.05
C ARG A 107 -14.84 -1.77 7.22
N THR A 108 -14.71 -2.29 6.00
CA THR A 108 -13.63 -1.91 5.07
C THR A 108 -13.58 -0.40 4.80
N THR A 109 -14.72 0.29 4.85
CA THR A 109 -14.78 1.74 4.58
C THR A 109 -14.06 2.57 5.63
N SER A 110 -14.14 2.22 6.94
CA SER A 110 -13.42 2.95 7.98
C SER A 110 -11.91 2.77 7.84
N VAL A 111 -11.47 1.55 7.60
CA VAL A 111 -10.05 1.23 7.44
C VAL A 111 -9.43 1.90 6.20
N ILE A 112 -10.19 1.96 5.10
CA ILE A 112 -9.78 2.71 3.91
C ILE A 112 -9.66 4.21 4.21
N ALA A 113 -10.56 4.77 5.04
CA ALA A 113 -10.46 6.17 5.47
C ALA A 113 -9.22 6.43 6.34
N ASP A 114 -8.86 5.49 7.22
CA ASP A 114 -7.65 5.56 8.05
C ASP A 114 -6.38 5.52 7.18
N LEU A 115 -6.31 4.61 6.20
CA LEU A 115 -5.21 4.54 5.24
C LEU A 115 -5.12 5.80 4.37
N LYS A 116 -6.24 6.37 3.94
CA LYS A 116 -6.28 7.64 3.22
C LYS A 116 -5.73 8.79 4.08
N THR A 117 -6.14 8.84 5.35
CA THR A 117 -5.68 9.86 6.31
C THR A 117 -4.17 9.73 6.54
N TRP A 118 -3.67 8.49 6.71
CA TRP A 118 -2.25 8.24 6.86
C TRP A 118 -1.45 8.65 5.60
N ALA A 119 -1.96 8.31 4.41
CA ALA A 119 -1.31 8.70 3.15
C ALA A 119 -1.29 10.23 2.95
N GLY A 120 -2.21 10.99 3.59
CA GLY A 120 -2.21 12.45 3.59
C GLY A 120 -2.22 13.10 2.20
N GLY A 121 -2.81 12.44 1.20
CA GLY A 121 -2.80 12.86 -0.20
C GLY A 121 -1.46 12.61 -0.92
N ARG A 122 -0.48 12.01 -0.26
CA ARG A 122 0.81 11.64 -0.84
C ARG A 122 0.66 10.42 -1.73
N ARG A 123 0.92 10.59 -3.02
CA ARG A 123 0.76 9.52 -4.02
C ARG A 123 1.80 8.40 -3.86
N ASP A 124 3.01 8.75 -3.46
CA ASP A 124 4.08 7.79 -3.17
C ASP A 124 3.67 6.79 -2.08
N LEU A 125 3.06 7.27 -0.99
CA LEU A 125 2.53 6.41 0.07
C LEU A 125 1.31 5.59 -0.41
N ALA A 126 0.43 6.18 -1.22
CA ALA A 126 -0.70 5.49 -1.81
C ALA A 126 -0.25 4.27 -2.66
N PHE A 127 0.77 4.46 -3.50
CA PHE A 127 1.33 3.37 -4.30
C PHE A 127 2.00 2.29 -3.45
N LEU A 128 2.67 2.65 -2.36
CA LEU A 128 3.27 1.68 -1.46
C LEU A 128 2.23 0.82 -0.73
N LEU A 129 1.12 1.43 -0.27
CA LEU A 129 -0.01 0.68 0.31
C LEU A 129 -0.59 -0.32 -0.69
N LEU A 130 -0.84 0.12 -1.92
CA LEU A 130 -1.37 -0.73 -2.98
C LEU A 130 -0.39 -1.86 -3.32
N ASP A 131 0.91 -1.56 -3.36
CA ASP A 131 1.95 -2.55 -3.63
C ASP A 131 1.95 -3.69 -2.62
N MET A 132 1.88 -3.34 -1.34
CA MET A 132 1.85 -4.33 -0.27
C MET A 132 0.61 -5.21 -0.36
N LEU A 133 -0.56 -4.63 -0.65
CA LEU A 133 -1.81 -5.38 -0.77
C LEU A 133 -1.85 -6.25 -2.03
N LEU A 134 -1.23 -5.82 -3.13
CA LEU A 134 -1.16 -6.62 -4.36
C LEU A 134 -0.37 -7.93 -4.16
N ASP A 135 0.61 -7.98 -3.27
CA ASP A 135 1.30 -9.24 -2.92
C ASP A 135 0.32 -10.29 -2.37
N ILE A 136 -0.67 -9.85 -1.58
CA ILE A 136 -1.68 -10.73 -0.98
C ILE A 136 -2.75 -11.08 -2.01
N VAL A 137 -3.21 -10.11 -2.80
CA VAL A 137 -4.22 -10.31 -3.85
C VAL A 137 -3.77 -11.35 -4.87
N TYR A 138 -2.49 -11.31 -5.25
CA TYR A 138 -1.90 -12.20 -6.26
C TYR A 138 -1.18 -13.43 -5.66
N ALA A 139 -1.29 -13.67 -4.37
CA ALA A 139 -0.60 -14.77 -3.70
C ALA A 139 -0.92 -16.15 -4.32
N GLU A 140 -2.13 -16.34 -4.80
CA GLU A 140 -2.57 -17.58 -5.45
C GLU A 140 -2.19 -17.67 -6.94
N GLY A 141 -1.60 -16.62 -7.52
CA GLY A 141 -1.24 -16.58 -8.95
C GLY A 141 -2.43 -16.66 -9.91
N ALA A 142 -3.66 -16.65 -9.41
CA ALA A 142 -4.88 -16.86 -10.17
C ALA A 142 -5.36 -15.56 -10.86
N PRO A 143 -6.18 -15.66 -11.92
CA PRO A 143 -6.88 -14.52 -12.48
C PRO A 143 -7.69 -13.86 -11.37
N LEU A 144 -7.61 -12.53 -11.30
CA LEU A 144 -8.20 -11.68 -10.27
C LEU A 144 -9.65 -12.04 -9.99
N GLN A 145 -9.88 -12.56 -8.82
CA GLN A 145 -11.24 -12.74 -8.35
C GLN A 145 -11.90 -11.37 -8.18
N THR A 146 -13.11 -11.26 -8.67
CA THR A 146 -13.86 -10.00 -8.76
C THR A 146 -14.03 -9.33 -7.40
N ASP A 147 -14.12 -10.13 -6.33
CA ASP A 147 -14.39 -9.65 -4.98
C ASP A 147 -13.14 -9.04 -4.32
N LYS A 148 -11.97 -9.65 -4.47
CA LYS A 148 -10.69 -9.10 -4.01
C LYS A 148 -10.42 -7.73 -4.66
N MET A 149 -10.60 -7.66 -5.99
CA MET A 149 -10.41 -6.41 -6.71
C MET A 149 -11.45 -5.34 -6.41
N ARG A 150 -12.64 -5.70 -6.01
CA ARG A 150 -13.65 -4.72 -5.57
C ARG A 150 -13.14 -3.91 -4.37
N ILE A 151 -12.49 -4.56 -3.41
CA ILE A 151 -11.92 -3.89 -2.23
C ILE A 151 -10.72 -3.03 -2.64
N VAL A 152 -9.81 -3.56 -3.47
CA VAL A 152 -8.64 -2.81 -3.97
C VAL A 152 -9.07 -1.57 -4.75
N ARG A 153 -10.06 -1.67 -5.64
CA ARG A 153 -10.60 -0.52 -6.40
C ARG A 153 -11.21 0.55 -5.49
N LYS A 154 -11.91 0.15 -4.40
CA LYS A 154 -12.40 1.12 -3.41
C LYS A 154 -11.24 1.88 -2.75
N LEU A 155 -10.15 1.18 -2.43
CA LEU A 155 -8.95 1.82 -1.89
C LEU A 155 -8.31 2.76 -2.94
N CYS A 156 -8.13 2.31 -4.19
CA CYS A 156 -7.61 3.12 -5.30
C CYS A 156 -8.41 4.42 -5.47
N TRP A 157 -9.74 4.30 -5.52
CA TRP A 157 -10.62 5.45 -5.64
C TRP A 157 -10.44 6.43 -4.45
N SER A 158 -10.36 5.90 -3.23
CA SER A 158 -10.13 6.69 -2.02
C SER A 158 -8.78 7.41 -2.03
N LEU A 159 -7.73 6.75 -2.55
CA LEU A 159 -6.37 7.26 -2.65
C LEU A 159 -6.12 8.09 -3.93
N ASN A 160 -7.14 8.28 -4.77
CA ASN A 160 -7.04 9.01 -6.04
C ASN A 160 -6.03 8.38 -7.03
N VAL A 161 -5.99 7.05 -7.07
CA VAL A 161 -5.17 6.24 -7.99
C VAL A 161 -6.08 5.67 -9.07
N ASP A 162 -5.75 5.93 -10.33
CA ASP A 162 -6.56 5.45 -11.46
C ASP A 162 -6.27 3.99 -11.83
N GLU A 163 -7.13 3.40 -12.67
CA GLU A 163 -7.03 2.00 -13.08
C GLU A 163 -5.76 1.70 -13.90
N ARG A 164 -5.27 2.67 -14.67
CA ARG A 164 -4.02 2.53 -15.45
C ARG A 164 -2.82 2.48 -14.54
N GLU A 165 -2.82 3.30 -13.51
CA GLU A 165 -1.77 3.32 -12.49
C GLU A 165 -1.75 2.02 -11.68
N LEU A 166 -2.92 1.49 -11.32
CA LEU A 166 -3.03 0.19 -10.66
C LEU A 166 -2.52 -0.94 -11.57
N SER A 167 -2.87 -0.89 -12.87
CA SER A 167 -2.41 -1.86 -13.87
C SER A 167 -0.89 -1.81 -14.05
N ALA A 168 -0.31 -0.61 -14.14
CA ALA A 168 1.14 -0.42 -14.21
C ALA A 168 1.84 -0.99 -12.96
N LEU A 169 1.27 -0.76 -11.78
CA LEU A 169 1.77 -1.30 -10.53
C LEU A 169 1.77 -2.84 -10.53
N ALA A 170 0.68 -3.45 -10.98
CA ALA A 170 0.58 -4.90 -11.12
C ALA A 170 1.59 -5.45 -12.15
N ALA A 171 1.80 -4.73 -13.26
CA ALA A 171 2.77 -5.10 -14.29
C ALA A 171 4.22 -5.07 -13.77
N MET A 172 4.58 -4.08 -12.95
CA MET A 172 5.90 -4.01 -12.30
C MET A 172 6.17 -5.24 -11.41
N LYS A 173 5.14 -5.79 -10.79
CA LYS A 173 5.21 -7.01 -9.98
C LYS A 173 5.17 -8.29 -10.82
N GLY A 174 5.04 -8.19 -12.13
CA GLY A 174 4.92 -9.34 -13.04
C GLY A 174 3.49 -9.88 -13.19
N TYR A 175 2.50 -9.18 -12.65
CA TYR A 175 1.08 -9.61 -12.71
C TYR A 175 0.31 -9.00 -13.90
N GLY A 176 0.99 -8.29 -14.81
CA GLY A 176 0.37 -7.53 -15.91
C GLY A 176 -0.50 -8.39 -16.85
N TYR A 177 -0.09 -9.60 -17.13
CA TYR A 177 -0.86 -10.51 -18.01
C TYR A 177 -2.18 -10.98 -17.39
N ALA A 178 -2.20 -11.21 -16.09
CA ALA A 178 -3.43 -11.63 -15.39
C ALA A 178 -4.48 -10.50 -15.39
N TYR A 179 -4.04 -9.25 -15.27
CA TYR A 179 -4.91 -8.09 -15.25
C TYR A 179 -5.56 -7.81 -16.62
N GLN A 180 -4.79 -7.86 -17.72
CA GLN A 180 -5.33 -7.68 -19.08
C GLN A 180 -6.31 -8.79 -19.48
N ARG A 181 -6.03 -10.04 -19.11
CA ARG A 181 -6.90 -11.17 -19.42
C ARG A 181 -8.25 -11.09 -18.69
N GLY A 182 -8.27 -10.59 -17.46
CA GLY A 182 -9.49 -10.35 -16.70
C GLY A 182 -10.39 -9.27 -17.33
N GLN A 183 -9.80 -8.19 -17.88
CA GLN A 183 -10.55 -7.13 -18.56
C GLN A 183 -11.15 -7.57 -19.90
N GLN A 184 -10.44 -8.36 -20.69
CA GLN A 184 -10.97 -8.87 -21.98
C GLN A 184 -12.13 -9.84 -21.77
N THR A 185 -12.17 -10.61 -20.68
CA THR A 185 -13.29 -11.53 -20.38
C THR A 185 -14.55 -10.76 -19.98
N TYR A 186 -14.43 -9.57 -19.39
CA TYR A 186 -15.59 -8.74 -19.01
C TYR A 186 -16.12 -7.86 -20.17
N GLY A 187 -15.24 -7.39 -21.05
CA GLY A 187 -15.62 -6.55 -22.19
C GLY A 187 -16.38 -7.29 -23.30
N ASN A 188 -16.19 -8.61 -23.40
CA ASN A 188 -16.75 -9.42 -24.49
C ASN A 188 -18.14 -10.01 -24.20
N ARG A 189 -18.76 -9.69 -23.06
CA ARG A 189 -20.10 -10.22 -22.72
C ARG A 189 -21.26 -9.35 -23.24
N TYR A 190 -20.96 -8.18 -23.85
CA TYR A 190 -21.94 -7.28 -24.46
C TYR A 190 -21.54 -6.83 -25.88
N GLY A 191 -21.05 -7.73 -26.71
CA GLY A 191 -20.71 -7.44 -28.08
C GLY A 191 -21.36 -8.47 -29.01
N TYR A 192 -22.48 -8.10 -29.60
CA TYR A 192 -23.20 -8.78 -30.70
C TYR A 192 -22.27 -9.00 -31.89
N GLY A 193 -22.34 -10.18 -32.51
CA GLY A 193 -21.40 -10.70 -33.46
C GLY A 193 -21.05 -9.81 -34.65
N SER A 194 -19.83 -10.01 -35.13
CA SER A 194 -19.54 -9.95 -36.59
C SER A 194 -18.28 -10.73 -36.91
N SER A 195 -18.39 -11.51 -37.91
CA SER A 195 -17.50 -12.32 -38.74
C SER A 195 -16.06 -11.82 -38.90
N GLY A 196 -15.11 -12.75 -38.78
CA GLY A 196 -14.06 -12.98 -39.80
C GLY A 196 -12.95 -11.96 -39.92
N SER A 197 -11.81 -12.22 -39.26
CA SER A 197 -10.50 -12.00 -39.87
C SER A 197 -9.45 -12.85 -39.15
N GLN A 198 -8.99 -13.87 -39.85
CA GLN A 198 -7.76 -14.58 -39.54
C GLN A 198 -6.60 -13.61 -39.65
N HIS A 199 -6.05 -13.17 -38.54
CA HIS A 199 -4.72 -12.60 -38.50
C HIS A 199 -3.80 -13.54 -37.75
N HIS A 200 -2.81 -14.00 -38.48
CA HIS A 200 -1.67 -14.78 -38.09
C HIS A 200 -1.24 -14.56 -36.63
N GLU A 201 -1.40 -15.59 -35.84
CA GLU A 201 -0.60 -15.85 -34.64
C GLU A 201 0.86 -16.01 -35.03
N GLN A 202 1.56 -14.90 -35.14
CA GLN A 202 3.01 -14.93 -35.05
C GLN A 202 3.32 -14.94 -33.55
N ALA A 203 3.26 -16.12 -32.97
CA ALA A 203 3.75 -16.42 -31.66
C ALA A 203 5.22 -16.02 -31.61
N SER A 204 5.51 -14.80 -31.21
CA SER A 204 6.85 -14.42 -30.74
C SER A 204 7.19 -15.37 -29.60
N ARG A 205 8.19 -16.21 -29.83
CA ARG A 205 8.81 -17.07 -28.83
C ARG A 205 9.09 -16.21 -27.60
N THR A 206 8.30 -16.42 -26.57
CA THR A 206 8.42 -15.76 -25.28
C THR A 206 9.66 -16.28 -24.59
N ASP A 207 10.64 -15.40 -24.44
CA ASP A 207 11.61 -15.50 -23.35
C ASP A 207 10.86 -15.65 -22.03
N PRO A 208 11.37 -16.42 -21.05
CA PRO A 208 10.64 -16.70 -19.82
C PRO A 208 10.40 -15.39 -19.07
N VAL A 209 9.14 -14.99 -19.04
CA VAL A 209 8.55 -13.99 -18.13
C VAL A 209 9.34 -12.67 -18.00
N GLY A 210 9.59 -11.99 -19.10
CA GLY A 210 10.01 -10.59 -19.07
C GLY A 210 8.81 -9.68 -18.80
N LYS A 211 8.87 -8.86 -17.76
CA LYS A 211 7.86 -7.82 -17.50
C LYS A 211 7.70 -6.97 -18.76
N ASP A 212 6.46 -6.80 -19.26
CA ASP A 212 6.18 -5.96 -20.42
C ASP A 212 6.52 -4.49 -20.11
N PRO A 213 7.48 -3.87 -20.80
CA PRO A 213 7.92 -2.51 -20.50
C PRO A 213 6.83 -1.45 -20.76
N TYR A 214 5.93 -1.67 -21.72
CA TYR A 214 4.83 -0.75 -21.98
C TYR A 214 3.80 -0.82 -20.86
N ALA A 215 3.46 -2.03 -20.41
CA ALA A 215 2.54 -2.22 -19.28
C ALA A 215 3.10 -1.61 -17.97
N ILE A 216 4.41 -1.67 -17.73
CA ILE A 216 5.07 -1.02 -16.58
C ILE A 216 4.88 0.51 -16.63
N LEU A 217 4.94 1.12 -17.81
CA LEU A 217 4.68 2.55 -17.96
C LEU A 217 3.19 2.91 -18.04
N GLY A 218 2.29 1.91 -17.96
CA GLY A 218 0.85 2.09 -18.10
C GLY A 218 0.42 2.52 -19.52
N LEU A 219 1.16 2.05 -20.52
CA LEU A 219 0.97 2.39 -21.93
C LEU A 219 0.68 1.15 -22.75
N THR A 220 0.20 1.39 -23.97
CA THR A 220 0.09 0.37 -25.03
C THR A 220 1.27 0.46 -26.00
N PRO A 221 1.60 -0.62 -26.74
CA PRO A 221 2.74 -0.62 -27.66
C PRO A 221 2.67 0.42 -28.78
N ASP A 222 1.50 0.98 -29.08
CA ASP A 222 1.27 2.04 -30.07
C ASP A 222 1.48 3.46 -29.53
N ALA A 223 1.76 3.62 -28.23
CA ALA A 223 1.97 4.93 -27.61
C ALA A 223 3.09 5.72 -28.31
N SER A 224 2.88 7.01 -28.50
CA SER A 224 3.85 7.91 -29.09
C SER A 224 5.07 8.13 -28.18
N GLU A 225 6.21 8.54 -28.74
CA GLU A 225 7.41 8.89 -27.97
C GLU A 225 7.13 9.96 -26.90
N ARG A 226 6.28 10.94 -27.20
CA ARG A 226 5.88 11.99 -26.27
C ARG A 226 5.11 11.43 -25.07
N GLU A 227 4.23 10.46 -25.30
CA GLU A 227 3.49 9.78 -24.23
C GLU A 227 4.41 8.92 -23.38
N ILE A 228 5.35 8.20 -24.00
CA ILE A 228 6.34 7.39 -23.29
C ILE A 228 7.19 8.27 -22.36
N LYS A 229 7.75 9.37 -22.87
CA LYS A 229 8.55 10.31 -22.09
C LYS A 229 7.72 10.98 -20.96
N ARG A 230 6.44 11.26 -21.21
CA ARG A 230 5.55 11.83 -20.22
C ARG A 230 5.21 10.84 -19.11
N ALA A 231 4.88 9.60 -19.48
CA ALA A 231 4.58 8.53 -18.51
C ALA A 231 5.80 8.22 -17.63
N TYR A 232 6.98 8.08 -18.22
CA TYR A 232 8.22 7.88 -17.49
C TYR A 232 8.46 8.98 -16.45
N ARG A 233 8.41 10.27 -16.88
CA ARG A 233 8.63 11.39 -15.94
C ARG A 233 7.61 11.45 -14.82
N LYS A 234 6.34 11.11 -15.10
CA LYS A 234 5.29 11.03 -14.10
C LYS A 234 5.59 9.93 -13.09
N LEU A 235 5.87 8.71 -13.56
CA LEU A 235 6.09 7.54 -12.70
C LEU A 235 7.35 7.67 -11.86
N ILE A 236 8.49 8.07 -12.46
CA ILE A 236 9.74 8.22 -11.70
C ILE A 236 9.59 9.29 -10.61
N SER A 237 8.85 10.38 -10.90
CA SER A 237 8.56 11.41 -9.91
C SER A 237 7.66 10.92 -8.77
N GLN A 238 6.77 9.97 -9.02
CA GLN A 238 5.85 9.39 -8.03
C GLN A 238 6.51 8.31 -7.16
N HIS A 239 7.52 7.62 -7.69
CA HIS A 239 8.19 6.50 -7.03
C HIS A 239 9.62 6.82 -6.57
N HIS A 240 10.00 8.12 -6.52
CA HIS A 240 11.35 8.49 -6.09
C HIS A 240 11.53 8.29 -4.59
N PRO A 241 12.55 7.52 -4.14
CA PRO A 241 12.76 7.20 -2.72
C PRO A 241 12.96 8.44 -1.84
N ASP A 242 13.62 9.49 -2.36
CA ASP A 242 13.88 10.74 -1.63
C ASP A 242 12.61 11.48 -1.18
N LYS A 243 11.47 11.19 -1.80
CA LYS A 243 10.19 11.81 -1.45
C LYS A 243 9.54 11.18 -0.23
N LEU A 244 9.94 9.97 0.14
CA LEU A 244 9.26 9.22 1.19
C LEU A 244 9.47 9.81 2.59
N GLY A 245 10.60 10.51 2.82
CA GLY A 245 10.92 11.05 4.13
C GLY A 245 11.18 9.94 5.16
N ASP A 246 10.69 10.14 6.38
CA ASP A 246 10.85 9.17 7.46
C ASP A 246 9.74 8.11 7.42
N VAL A 247 10.01 7.03 6.67
CA VAL A 247 9.16 5.84 6.57
C VAL A 247 10.01 4.59 6.82
N PRO A 248 9.39 3.43 7.17
CA PRO A 248 10.11 2.17 7.34
C PRO A 248 11.00 1.83 6.14
N ASP A 249 12.14 1.21 6.40
CA ASP A 249 13.13 0.88 5.37
C ASP A 249 12.55 -0.04 4.28
N GLU A 250 11.63 -0.93 4.63
CA GLU A 250 10.92 -1.74 3.64
C GLU A 250 10.18 -0.88 2.60
N LEU A 251 9.57 0.22 3.03
CA LEU A 251 8.87 1.12 2.11
C LEU A 251 9.85 1.86 1.18
N LYS A 252 11.03 2.27 1.72
CA LYS A 252 12.10 2.87 0.90
C LYS A 252 12.62 1.87 -0.12
N ARG A 253 12.91 0.64 0.31
CA ARG A 253 13.37 -0.45 -0.56
C ARG A 253 12.38 -0.73 -1.70
N ARG A 254 11.09 -0.79 -1.40
CA ARG A 254 10.04 -0.99 -2.42
C ARG A 254 9.98 0.16 -3.42
N ALA A 255 10.16 1.39 -2.98
CA ALA A 255 10.20 2.54 -3.87
C ALA A 255 11.43 2.50 -4.79
N GLU A 256 12.59 2.10 -4.27
CA GLU A 256 13.82 1.91 -5.06
C GLU A 256 13.66 0.81 -6.11
N GLU A 257 13.08 -0.33 -5.74
CA GLU A 257 12.78 -1.42 -6.68
C GLU A 257 11.89 -0.95 -7.82
N ARG A 258 10.87 -0.14 -7.52
CA ARG A 258 9.99 0.43 -8.54
C ARG A 258 10.66 1.43 -9.43
N ALA A 259 11.43 2.34 -8.85
CA ALA A 259 12.20 3.30 -9.64
C ALA A 259 13.14 2.58 -10.61
N ARG A 260 13.74 1.47 -10.19
CA ARG A 260 14.57 0.61 -11.04
C ARG A 260 13.76 -0.06 -12.15
N ASP A 261 12.59 -0.63 -11.84
CA ASP A 261 11.71 -1.24 -12.84
C ASP A 261 11.27 -0.21 -13.90
N ILE A 262 10.89 1.00 -13.48
CA ILE A 262 10.49 2.10 -14.37
C ILE A 262 11.65 2.50 -15.30
N ASN A 263 12.86 2.67 -14.76
CA ASN A 263 14.04 3.02 -15.55
C ASN A 263 14.34 1.92 -16.57
N THR A 264 14.39 0.67 -16.14
CA THR A 264 14.65 -0.49 -17.03
C THR A 264 13.61 -0.58 -18.15
N ALA A 265 12.33 -0.37 -17.83
CA ALA A 265 11.26 -0.38 -18.82
C ALA A 265 11.42 0.75 -19.84
N TYR A 266 11.73 1.95 -19.39
CA TYR A 266 11.96 3.09 -20.28
C TYR A 266 13.17 2.87 -21.20
N GLU A 267 14.33 2.43 -20.67
CA GLU A 267 15.54 2.13 -21.43
C GLU A 267 15.29 1.04 -22.49
N LYS A 268 14.52 0.01 -22.15
CA LYS A 268 14.15 -1.07 -23.07
C LYS A 268 13.29 -0.55 -24.22
N ILE A 269 12.28 0.29 -23.95
CA ILE A 269 11.44 0.91 -24.99
C ILE A 269 12.28 1.87 -25.85
N GLN A 270 13.12 2.68 -25.22
CA GLN A 270 14.02 3.61 -25.91
C GLN A 270 14.94 2.88 -26.90
N SER A 271 15.55 1.77 -26.46
CA SER A 271 16.40 0.93 -27.31
C SER A 271 15.62 0.29 -28.46
N GLN A 272 14.41 -0.23 -28.19
CA GLN A 272 13.56 -0.87 -29.20
C GLN A 272 13.08 0.10 -30.29
N ARG A 273 12.82 1.36 -29.92
CA ARG A 273 12.27 2.37 -30.84
C ARG A 273 13.30 3.34 -31.41
N GLY A 274 14.55 3.31 -30.94
CA GLY A 274 15.65 4.12 -31.43
C GLY A 274 15.57 5.62 -31.17
N PHE A 275 14.80 6.07 -30.16
CA PHE A 275 14.77 7.47 -29.77
C PHE A 275 15.70 7.78 -28.58
N LYS A 276 16.08 9.05 -28.42
CA LYS A 276 16.97 9.52 -27.34
C LYS A 276 16.24 10.35 -26.31
#